data_a8a85582a2555133b6ba5c2ab88201ba
#
_entry.id   a8a85582a2555133b6ba5c2ab88201ba
#
_cell.length_a   1.000
_cell.length_b   1.000
_cell.length_c   1.000
_cell.angle_alpha   90.00
_cell.angle_beta   90.00
_cell.angle_gamma   90.00
#
_symmetry.space_group_name_H-M   'P 1'
#
loop_
_entity.id
_entity.type
_entity.pdbx_description
1 polymer ?
#
loop_
_entity_poly.entity_id
_entity_poly.type
_entity_poly.pdbx_seq_one_letter_code
_entity_poly.pdbx_strand_id
1 'polypeptide(L)'
;MAAKKKKSTTRSGTNLESLNLYTFFLDRALQSYAIRDALKAMGARVEMHRDHFKEDADDVDWLPTIAGKEWVILSKDQFNWMEREAIRNAHGRAFLLVQGSLTGREQASIICGALRHMLRILNNTPAPFIAKIHRTSHVLIMPKEYRPNR
;
A
#
# COMPACT_ATOMS: atom_id res chain seq x y z
N MET A 1 7.14 25.21 18.24
CA MET A 1 6.68 24.83 17.97
C MET A 1 6.08 24.11 17.70
N ALA A 2 5.98 24.13 17.75
CA ALA A 2 5.43 23.46 17.33
C ALA A 2 4.56 22.83 17.25
N ALA A 3 4.42 22.90 17.35
CA ALA A 3 3.56 22.36 17.13
C ALA A 3 2.64 22.32 16.93
N LYS A 4 2.39 22.79 16.86
CA LYS A 4 1.54 22.84 16.54
C LYS A 4 0.82 22.42 16.13
N LYS A 5 0.79 22.64 15.99
CA LYS A 5 0.15 22.34 15.50
C LYS A 5 -0.52 21.53 15.53
N LYS A 6 -0.55 21.62 15.85
CA LYS A 6 -1.17 20.94 15.77
C LYS A 6 -2.05 20.62 15.81
N LYS A 7 -2.36 21.01 15.83
CA LYS A 7 -3.25 20.89 15.71
C LYS A 7 -4.04 20.55 15.26
N SER A 8 -4.09 20.85 14.84
CA SER A 8 -4.86 20.72 14.24
C SER A 8 -5.47 20.02 13.97
N THR A 9 -5.36 19.97 13.96
CA THR A 9 -5.87 19.48 13.65
C THR A 9 -6.61 18.65 13.59
N THR A 10 -6.74 18.47 13.71
CA THR A 10 -7.23 17.69 13.64
C THR A 10 -8.21 17.08 13.68
N ARG A 11 -8.61 17.12 13.42
CA ARG A 11 -9.70 16.73 13.39
C ARG A 11 -9.88 15.55 12.73
N SER A 12 -10.47 14.78 12.95
CA SER A 12 -10.92 13.73 12.30
C SER A 12 -9.87 13.02 11.58
N GLY A 13 -9.39 12.10 11.69
CA GLY A 13 -8.45 11.30 10.99
C GLY A 13 -8.33 11.56 9.50
N THR A 14 -8.74 12.73 9.09
CA THR A 14 -8.63 13.09 7.69
C THR A 14 -7.32 13.76 7.37
N ASN A 15 -6.51 13.95 8.35
CA ASN A 15 -5.24 14.63 8.17
C ASN A 15 -4.25 13.73 7.45
N LEU A 16 -3.67 14.22 6.37
CA LEU A 16 -2.69 13.48 5.58
C LEU A 16 -1.26 13.91 5.88
N GLU A 17 -1.05 14.60 6.97
CA GLU A 17 0.25 15.14 7.28
C GLU A 17 1.35 14.10 7.35
N SER A 18 1.05 12.92 7.86
CA SER A 18 2.09 11.89 8.00
C SER A 18 2.31 11.10 6.72
N LEU A 19 1.62 11.45 5.64
CA LEU A 19 1.73 10.68 4.42
C LEU A 19 3.16 10.65 3.89
N ASN A 20 3.88 11.74 4.04
CA ASN A 20 5.24 11.84 3.54
C ASN A 20 6.24 11.00 4.35
N LEU A 21 5.80 10.37 5.43
CA LEU A 21 6.65 9.46 6.18
C LEU A 21 6.72 8.08 5.53
N TYR A 22 5.83 7.81 4.59
CA TYR A 22 5.74 6.50 3.97
C TYR A 22 6.13 6.56 2.51
N THR A 23 6.78 5.51 2.04
CA THR A 23 7.07 5.33 0.63
C THR A 23 6.21 4.19 0.14
N PHE A 24 5.41 4.47 -0.88
CA PHE A 24 4.55 3.47 -1.51
C PHE A 24 5.28 2.89 -2.71
N PHE A 25 5.31 1.57 -2.77
CA PHE A 25 5.94 0.87 -3.87
C PHE A 25 4.84 0.27 -4.75
N LEU A 26 4.77 0.72 -5.99
CA LEU A 26 3.77 0.23 -6.93
C LEU A 26 4.31 -1.00 -7.64
N ASP A 27 3.67 -2.13 -7.38
CA ASP A 27 4.00 -3.38 -8.02
C ASP A 27 3.70 -3.28 -9.53
N ARG A 28 4.31 -4.15 -10.31
CA ARG A 28 4.15 -4.11 -11.77
C ARG A 28 2.69 -4.27 -12.20
N ALA A 29 1.87 -4.97 -11.42
CA ALA A 29 0.46 -5.12 -11.73
C ALA A 29 -0.31 -3.81 -11.58
N LEU A 30 0.24 -2.85 -10.88
CA LEU A 30 -0.41 -1.59 -10.57
C LEU A 30 0.45 -0.40 -10.99
N GLN A 31 1.51 -0.63 -11.78
CA GLN A 31 2.46 0.41 -12.09
C GLN A 31 1.87 1.32 -13.18
N SER A 32 1.24 2.36 -12.73
CA SER A 32 0.54 3.33 -13.55
C SER A 32 1.04 4.72 -13.18
N TYR A 33 1.35 5.51 -14.20
CA TYR A 33 1.76 6.88 -13.96
C TYR A 33 0.63 7.70 -13.37
N ALA A 34 -0.62 7.36 -13.70
CA ALA A 34 -1.76 8.05 -13.11
C ALA A 34 -1.79 7.86 -11.59
N ILE A 35 -1.52 6.64 -11.12
CA ILE A 35 -1.49 6.37 -9.69
C ILE A 35 -0.30 7.06 -9.06
N ARG A 36 0.87 6.93 -9.68
CA ARG A 36 2.08 7.56 -9.15
C ARG A 36 1.87 9.07 -8.97
N ASP A 37 1.37 9.71 -10.02
CA ASP A 37 1.25 11.17 -10.00
C ASP A 37 0.19 11.63 -9.03
N ALA A 38 -0.91 10.88 -8.90
CA ALA A 38 -1.96 11.21 -7.96
C ALA A 38 -1.46 11.11 -6.52
N LEU A 39 -0.72 10.05 -6.21
CA LEU A 39 -0.19 9.88 -4.86
C LEU A 39 0.86 10.95 -4.54
N LYS A 40 1.72 11.26 -5.49
CA LYS A 40 2.73 12.30 -5.28
C LYS A 40 2.07 13.66 -5.07
N ALA A 41 1.01 13.94 -5.82
CA ALA A 41 0.30 15.18 -5.67
C ALA A 41 -0.30 15.35 -4.27
N MET A 42 -0.55 14.23 -3.59
CA MET A 42 -1.09 14.26 -2.22
C MET A 42 0.01 14.24 -1.17
N GLY A 43 1.27 14.19 -1.57
CA GLY A 43 2.38 14.27 -0.65
C GLY A 43 3.10 12.96 -0.36
N ALA A 44 2.69 11.87 -1.01
CA ALA A 44 3.31 10.57 -0.78
C ALA A 44 4.63 10.45 -1.55
N ARG A 45 5.52 9.62 -1.03
CA ARG A 45 6.69 9.19 -1.77
C ARG A 45 6.30 7.93 -2.52
N VAL A 46 6.71 7.83 -3.77
CA VAL A 46 6.30 6.71 -4.62
C VAL A 46 7.49 6.16 -5.37
N GLU A 47 7.63 4.84 -5.33
CA GLU A 47 8.62 4.11 -6.11
C GLU A 47 7.90 3.09 -6.97
N MET A 48 8.40 2.84 -8.16
CA MET A 48 7.75 1.92 -9.08
C MET A 48 8.64 0.70 -9.30
N HIS A 49 8.00 -0.45 -9.44
CA HIS A 49 8.69 -1.72 -9.62
C HIS A 49 9.71 -1.64 -10.77
N ARG A 50 9.36 -0.99 -11.86
CA ARG A 50 10.23 -0.92 -13.05
C ARG A 50 11.56 -0.24 -12.77
N ASP A 51 11.60 0.60 -11.75
CA ASP A 51 12.82 1.35 -11.45
C ASP A 51 13.77 0.56 -10.57
N HIS A 52 13.35 -0.59 -10.08
CA HIS A 52 14.14 -1.36 -9.12
C HIS A 52 14.38 -2.80 -9.54
N PHE A 53 13.50 -3.38 -10.35
CA PHE A 53 13.55 -4.79 -10.67
C PHE A 53 13.23 -5.01 -12.14
N LYS A 54 13.72 -6.14 -12.66
CA LYS A 54 13.32 -6.56 -14.00
C LYS A 54 11.85 -6.91 -13.99
N GLU A 55 11.22 -6.75 -15.14
CA GLU A 55 9.79 -6.98 -15.25
C GLU A 55 9.40 -8.41 -14.90
N ASP A 56 10.28 -9.35 -15.16
CA ASP A 56 10.01 -10.77 -14.89
C ASP A 56 10.57 -11.26 -13.55
N ALA A 57 10.98 -10.35 -12.67
CA ALA A 57 11.46 -10.75 -11.35
C ALA A 57 10.35 -11.45 -10.59
N ASP A 58 10.70 -12.54 -9.90
CA ASP A 58 9.72 -13.31 -9.12
C ASP A 58 9.31 -12.53 -7.87
N ASP A 59 8.03 -12.60 -7.56
CA ASP A 59 7.50 -11.87 -6.40
C ASP A 59 8.20 -12.30 -5.12
N VAL A 60 8.47 -13.58 -4.95
CA VAL A 60 9.11 -14.06 -3.73
C VAL A 60 10.51 -13.49 -3.56
N ASP A 61 11.12 -13.00 -4.63
CA ASP A 61 12.45 -12.42 -4.57
C ASP A 61 12.42 -10.95 -4.21
N TRP A 62 11.51 -10.17 -4.79
CA TRP A 62 11.52 -8.74 -4.54
C TRP A 62 10.69 -8.33 -3.32
N LEU A 63 9.67 -9.13 -2.97
CA LEU A 63 8.83 -8.79 -1.82
C LEU A 63 9.63 -8.60 -0.53
N PRO A 64 10.54 -9.52 -0.17
CA PRO A 64 11.30 -9.30 1.06
C PRO A 64 12.20 -8.09 1.00
N THR A 65 12.74 -7.78 -0.18
CA THR A 65 13.61 -6.62 -0.34
C THR A 65 12.85 -5.33 -0.05
N ILE A 66 11.64 -5.22 -0.61
CA ILE A 66 10.82 -4.02 -0.41
C ILE A 66 10.33 -3.93 1.02
N ALA A 67 9.93 -5.07 1.60
CA ALA A 67 9.50 -5.09 2.99
C ALA A 67 10.66 -4.67 3.91
N GLY A 68 11.89 -5.10 3.59
CA GLY A 68 13.06 -4.72 4.37
C GLY A 68 13.36 -3.23 4.31
N LYS A 69 12.94 -2.56 3.24
CA LYS A 69 13.08 -1.10 3.14
C LYS A 69 11.95 -0.39 3.89
N GLU A 70 11.00 -1.16 4.43
CA GLU A 70 9.83 -0.64 5.13
C GLU A 70 8.93 0.18 4.21
N TRP A 71 8.99 -0.08 2.92
CA TRP A 71 8.09 0.54 1.96
C TRP A 71 6.74 -0.16 1.98
N VAL A 72 5.71 0.58 1.67
CA VAL A 72 4.34 0.07 1.67
C VAL A 72 4.04 -0.46 0.28
N ILE A 73 3.70 -1.75 0.19
CA ILE A 73 3.45 -2.38 -1.10
C ILE A 73 2.01 -2.09 -1.54
N LEU A 74 1.87 -1.61 -2.76
CA LEU A 74 0.56 -1.42 -3.38
C LEU A 74 0.51 -2.31 -4.61
N SER A 75 -0.49 -3.18 -4.68
CA SER A 75 -0.62 -4.07 -5.81
C SER A 75 -2.09 -4.37 -6.06
N LYS A 76 -2.40 -4.86 -7.27
CA LYS A 76 -3.71 -5.43 -7.50
C LYS A 76 -3.59 -6.94 -7.72
N ASP A 77 -2.39 -7.48 -7.64
CA ASP A 77 -2.16 -8.89 -7.60
C ASP A 77 -2.54 -9.37 -6.20
N GLN A 78 -3.40 -10.36 -6.12
CA GLN A 78 -3.87 -10.82 -4.82
C GLN A 78 -2.85 -11.70 -4.10
N PHE A 79 -1.78 -12.04 -4.75
CA PHE A 79 -0.69 -12.87 -4.22
C PHE A 79 -1.21 -14.22 -3.70
N ASN A 80 -0.47 -15.26 -3.94
CA ASN A 80 -0.80 -16.57 -3.39
C ASN A 80 -0.32 -16.62 -1.93
N TRP A 81 -0.63 -17.72 -1.23
CA TRP A 81 -0.28 -17.76 0.18
C TRP A 81 1.22 -17.74 0.43
N MET A 82 2.03 -18.25 -0.50
CA MET A 82 3.48 -18.21 -0.34
C MET A 82 4.00 -16.79 -0.42
N GLU A 83 3.45 -16.02 -1.35
CA GLU A 83 3.83 -14.61 -1.50
C GLU A 83 3.37 -13.80 -0.29
N ARG A 84 2.17 -14.09 0.21
CA ARG A 84 1.67 -13.42 1.42
C ARG A 84 2.52 -13.78 2.63
N GLU A 85 2.95 -15.02 2.71
CA GLU A 85 3.83 -15.46 3.78
C GLU A 85 5.16 -14.73 3.70
N ALA A 86 5.67 -14.52 2.49
CA ALA A 86 6.92 -13.78 2.32
C ALA A 86 6.78 -12.35 2.84
N ILE A 87 5.64 -11.72 2.57
CA ILE A 87 5.37 -10.39 3.10
C ILE A 87 5.36 -10.40 4.62
N ARG A 88 4.67 -11.36 5.20
CA ARG A 88 4.55 -11.45 6.66
C ARG A 88 5.88 -11.75 7.32
N ASN A 89 6.64 -12.67 6.76
CA ASN A 89 7.94 -13.05 7.34
C ASN A 89 8.93 -11.90 7.28
N ALA A 90 8.78 -11.02 6.32
CA ALA A 90 9.66 -9.86 6.19
C ALA A 90 9.11 -8.64 6.91
N HIS A 91 8.03 -8.80 7.68
CA HIS A 91 7.36 -7.71 8.39
C HIS A 91 6.88 -6.62 7.45
N GLY A 92 6.37 -7.03 6.28
CA GLY A 92 5.92 -6.10 5.27
C GLY A 92 4.53 -5.57 5.52
N ARG A 93 4.18 -4.54 4.78
CA ARG A 93 2.87 -3.92 4.82
C ARG A 93 2.39 -3.80 3.39
N ALA A 94 1.20 -4.31 3.11
CA ALA A 94 0.69 -4.32 1.74
C ALA A 94 -0.78 -3.95 1.69
N PHE A 95 -1.15 -3.19 0.69
CA PHE A 95 -2.53 -2.88 0.36
C PHE A 95 -2.80 -3.41 -1.03
N LEU A 96 -3.83 -4.24 -1.15
CA LEU A 96 -4.18 -4.91 -2.40
C LEU A 96 -5.48 -4.34 -2.94
N LEU A 97 -5.42 -3.72 -4.11
CA LEU A 97 -6.61 -3.20 -4.74
C LEU A 97 -7.41 -4.36 -5.30
N VAL A 98 -8.72 -4.34 -5.07
CA VAL A 98 -9.57 -5.41 -5.59
C VAL A 98 -9.45 -5.48 -7.09
N GLN A 99 -9.59 -6.69 -7.61
CA GLN A 99 -9.46 -6.92 -9.04
C GLN A 99 -10.69 -6.44 -9.78
N GLY A 100 -10.51 -6.19 -11.07
CA GLY A 100 -11.58 -5.76 -11.92
C GLY A 100 -11.02 -4.99 -13.09
N SER A 101 -11.87 -4.75 -14.07
CA SER A 101 -11.49 -3.97 -15.25
C SER A 101 -11.55 -2.50 -14.91
N LEU A 102 -10.45 -1.95 -14.42
CA LEU A 102 -10.38 -0.55 -14.04
C LEU A 102 -9.27 0.11 -14.84
N THR A 103 -9.53 1.33 -15.30
CA THR A 103 -8.47 2.12 -15.93
C THR A 103 -7.50 2.60 -14.85
N GLY A 104 -6.32 3.04 -15.29
CA GLY A 104 -5.37 3.62 -14.33
C GLY A 104 -5.95 4.78 -13.57
N ARG A 105 -6.76 5.60 -14.24
CA ARG A 105 -7.39 6.76 -13.60
C ARG A 105 -8.41 6.33 -12.55
N GLU A 106 -9.19 5.29 -12.85
CA GLU A 106 -10.15 4.76 -11.88
C GLU A 106 -9.43 4.16 -10.68
N GLN A 107 -8.35 3.44 -10.93
CA GLN A 107 -7.54 2.89 -9.84
C GLN A 107 -6.98 3.99 -8.97
N ALA A 108 -6.47 5.05 -9.58
CA ALA A 108 -5.93 6.19 -8.84
C ALA A 108 -7.00 6.84 -7.98
N SER A 109 -8.21 6.97 -8.52
CA SER A 109 -9.31 7.57 -7.78
C SER A 109 -9.68 6.75 -6.56
N ILE A 110 -9.75 5.41 -6.72
CA ILE A 110 -10.08 4.53 -5.60
C ILE A 110 -9.00 4.60 -4.52
N ILE A 111 -7.74 4.56 -4.93
CA ILE A 111 -6.64 4.58 -3.97
C ILE A 111 -6.60 5.91 -3.24
N CYS A 112 -6.76 7.01 -3.96
CA CYS A 112 -6.75 8.33 -3.31
C CYS A 112 -7.92 8.49 -2.36
N GLY A 113 -9.08 7.94 -2.71
CA GLY A 113 -10.24 7.96 -1.82
C GLY A 113 -10.02 7.13 -0.56
N ALA A 114 -9.15 6.12 -0.62
CA ALA A 114 -8.87 5.26 0.51
C ALA A 114 -7.70 5.76 1.36
N LEU A 115 -7.01 6.80 0.91
CA LEU A 115 -5.72 7.15 1.47
C LEU A 115 -5.77 7.51 2.96
N ARG A 116 -6.80 8.21 3.39
CA ARG A 116 -6.94 8.54 4.81
C ARG A 116 -7.08 7.30 5.66
N HIS A 117 -7.87 6.35 5.18
CA HIS A 117 -8.07 5.09 5.90
C HIS A 117 -6.77 4.27 5.88
N MET A 118 -6.09 4.24 4.74
CA MET A 118 -4.80 3.55 4.65
C MET A 118 -3.80 4.15 5.63
N LEU A 119 -3.77 5.46 5.71
CA LEU A 119 -2.83 6.14 6.60
C LEU A 119 -3.14 5.84 8.05
N ARG A 120 -4.42 5.79 8.39
CA ARG A 120 -4.83 5.43 9.75
C ARG A 120 -4.35 4.03 10.10
N ILE A 121 -4.48 3.09 9.17
CA ILE A 121 -3.99 1.73 9.39
C ILE A 121 -2.47 1.73 9.54
N LEU A 122 -1.77 2.45 8.68
CA LEU A 122 -0.31 2.52 8.75
C LEU A 122 0.17 3.10 10.08
N ASN A 123 -0.52 4.11 10.58
CA ASN A 123 -0.12 4.76 11.82
C ASN A 123 -0.46 3.96 13.07
N ASN A 124 -1.43 3.06 12.99
CA ASN A 124 -1.96 2.41 14.19
C ASN A 124 -1.82 0.89 14.20
N THR A 125 -1.40 0.29 13.10
CA THR A 125 -1.32 -1.17 13.00
C THR A 125 0.13 -1.58 12.80
N PRO A 126 0.69 -2.38 13.68
CA PRO A 126 2.07 -2.81 13.50
C PRO A 126 2.20 -3.77 12.33
N ALA A 127 3.34 -3.71 11.67
CA ALA A 127 3.67 -4.68 10.63
C ALA A 127 3.90 -6.05 11.27
N PRO A 128 3.60 -7.13 10.56
CA PRO A 128 3.16 -7.16 9.19
C PRO A 128 1.64 -7.13 9.09
N PHE A 129 1.15 -6.63 7.97
CA PHE A 129 -0.28 -6.77 7.67
C PHE A 129 -0.49 -6.72 6.15
N ILE A 130 -1.62 -7.26 5.74
CA ILE A 130 -2.09 -7.17 4.36
C ILE A 130 -3.52 -6.70 4.44
N ALA A 131 -3.85 -5.65 3.70
CA ALA A 131 -5.19 -5.08 3.70
C ALA A 131 -5.71 -5.00 2.28
N LYS A 132 -7.01 -5.04 2.13
CA LYS A 132 -7.65 -4.90 0.81
C LYS A 132 -8.32 -3.55 0.69
N ILE A 133 -8.16 -2.94 -0.47
CA ILE A 133 -8.86 -1.71 -0.83
C ILE A 133 -9.99 -2.09 -1.77
N HIS A 134 -11.23 -1.81 -1.36
CA HIS A 134 -12.41 -2.14 -2.15
C HIS A 134 -12.76 -1.00 -3.10
N ARG A 135 -13.59 -1.28 -4.10
CA ARG A 135 -13.98 -0.28 -5.10
C ARG A 135 -14.55 0.99 -4.47
N THR A 136 -15.17 0.85 -3.32
CA THR A 136 -15.75 1.98 -2.61
C THR A 136 -14.74 2.75 -1.79
N SER A 137 -13.46 2.41 -1.94
CA SER A 137 -12.36 2.96 -1.16
C SER A 137 -12.39 2.53 0.31
N HIS A 138 -13.18 1.51 0.63
CA HIS A 138 -13.18 0.92 1.95
C HIS A 138 -11.95 0.01 2.09
N VAL A 139 -11.29 0.03 3.23
CA VAL A 139 -10.06 -0.72 3.45
C VAL A 139 -10.24 -1.66 4.63
N LEU A 140 -9.95 -2.93 4.43
CA LEU A 140 -10.06 -3.93 5.48
C LEU A 140 -8.75 -4.70 5.60
N ILE A 141 -8.28 -4.83 6.84
CA ILE A 141 -7.12 -5.65 7.11
C ILE A 141 -7.55 -7.11 7.00
N MET A 142 -6.78 -7.88 6.24
CA MET A 142 -7.09 -9.29 6.08
C MET A 142 -6.63 -10.07 7.30
N PRO A 143 -7.42 -11.04 7.75
CA PRO A 143 -6.97 -11.87 8.85
C PRO A 143 -5.75 -12.69 8.43
N LYS A 144 -4.97 -13.10 9.42
CA LYS A 144 -3.86 -13.97 9.14
C LYS A 144 -4.40 -15.23 8.49
N GLU A 145 -3.82 -15.57 7.37
CA GLU A 145 -4.35 -16.64 6.57
C GLU A 145 -4.14 -17.98 7.19
N TYR A 146 -5.18 -18.78 7.24
CA TYR A 146 -5.05 -20.14 7.65
C TYR A 146 -4.52 -20.94 6.48
N ARG A 147 -3.42 -21.60 6.70
CA ARG A 147 -2.82 -22.38 5.65
C ARG A 147 -3.40 -23.77 5.69
N PRO A 148 -4.12 -24.19 4.65
CA PRO A 148 -4.74 -25.49 4.70
C PRO A 148 -3.67 -26.57 4.76
N ASN A 149 -4.05 -27.65 5.31
CA ASN A 149 -3.21 -28.76 5.32
C ASN A 149 -2.85 -29.12 3.96
N ARG A 150 -1.74 -29.30 3.75
CA ARG A 150 -1.43 -29.50 2.48
C ARG A 150 -1.00 -30.68 2.28
#